data_ae875cdf502093b57608dfdbfc8500cf
#
_entry.id   ae875cdf502093b57608dfdbfc8500cf
#
_cell.length_a   1.000
_cell.length_b   1.000
_cell.length_c   1.000
_cell.angle_alpha   90.00
_cell.angle_beta   90.00
_cell.angle_gamma   90.00
#
_symmetry.space_group_name_H-M   'P 1'
#
loop_
_entity.id
_entity.type
_entity.pdbx_description
1 polymer ?
#
loop_
_entity_poly.entity_id
_entity_poly.type
_entity_poly.pdbx_seq_one_letter_code
_entity_poly.pdbx_strand_id
1 'polypeptide(L)'
;AIIPANINHPEVEPMAIGRNFLVKINANIGNSAVTSSIDEEVEKLVWAIRWGADNVMDLSTGKNIHTTRDWIVRNSPVPIGTVPIYQALEKVGGIAEDLTWEIFRDTLVEQAEQGVDYFTIHAGVRLAYIHLTAQRRTGIVSRGGSIMAKWCMAHHRESFLYEHFEDICDIMKAYDVSFSLGDGLRPGCASDANDEAQFAELHTLGELTQVAWKHDVQTMIEGPGHVPMHMIQANMTEQLKTCHEAPFYTLGPLTIDIAPGYDHIASAIGAAMIGWMGTAMLCYVTPKEHLGLPDRDDVKQGIIAYKIAAHAADVAKGHPGARARDDALSQARFDFRWQDQFNLGLDPETAQAFHDETLPKDASKVAHFCSMCGPKFCSMKITQEVRDFAAQKGVAEAEALAAGMETKAEEFQRGGGSLYVPIKPV
;
A
#
# COMPACT_ATOMS: atom_id res chain seq x y z
N ALA A 1 -1.78 -11.18 -14.39
CA ALA A 1 -0.55 -10.71 -13.76
C ALA A 1 0.31 -9.97 -14.77
N ILE A 2 1.11 -9.01 -14.30
CA ILE A 2 2.10 -8.28 -15.08
C ILE A 2 3.48 -8.40 -14.42
N ILE A 3 4.54 -8.20 -15.21
CA ILE A 3 5.92 -8.14 -14.74
C ILE A 3 6.54 -6.91 -15.40
N PRO A 4 6.44 -5.72 -14.78
CA PRO A 4 7.01 -4.50 -15.34
C PRO A 4 8.53 -4.59 -15.35
N ALA A 5 9.13 -4.50 -16.53
CA ALA A 5 10.59 -4.53 -16.71
C ALA A 5 10.93 -3.99 -18.11
N ASN A 6 11.37 -2.75 -18.17
CA ASN A 6 11.77 -2.10 -19.42
C ASN A 6 13.10 -2.68 -19.93
N ILE A 7 13.24 -2.84 -21.24
CA ILE A 7 14.47 -3.34 -21.87
C ILE A 7 15.71 -2.47 -21.58
N ASN A 8 15.51 -1.18 -21.22
CA ASN A 8 16.54 -0.20 -20.88
C ASN A 8 16.75 -0.04 -19.36
N HIS A 9 16.18 -0.92 -18.52
CA HIS A 9 16.38 -0.96 -17.07
C HIS A 9 17.03 -2.29 -16.63
N PRO A 10 18.31 -2.50 -16.95
CA PRO A 10 19.00 -3.77 -16.68
C PRO A 10 19.21 -4.04 -15.17
N GLU A 11 19.07 -3.02 -14.33
CA GLU A 11 19.19 -3.14 -12.86
C GLU A 11 17.95 -3.73 -12.20
N VAL A 12 16.80 -3.73 -12.90
CA VAL A 12 15.53 -4.18 -12.30
C VAL A 12 15.50 -5.69 -12.09
N GLU A 13 15.05 -6.09 -10.90
CA GLU A 13 14.66 -7.47 -10.61
C GLU A 13 13.18 -7.67 -10.96
N PRO A 14 12.85 -8.66 -11.82
CA PRO A 14 11.46 -8.89 -12.24
C PRO A 14 10.54 -9.17 -11.04
N MET A 15 9.38 -8.51 -11.01
CA MET A 15 8.40 -8.64 -9.94
C MET A 15 7.01 -8.91 -10.51
N ALA A 16 6.39 -10.02 -10.09
CA ALA A 16 5.04 -10.35 -10.52
C ALA A 16 3.99 -9.58 -9.69
N ILE A 17 3.18 -8.79 -10.36
CA ILE A 17 2.03 -8.07 -9.81
C ILE A 17 0.76 -8.76 -10.31
N GLY A 18 -0.03 -9.32 -9.39
CA GLY A 18 -1.25 -10.03 -9.77
C GLY A 18 -2.01 -10.56 -8.56
N ARG A 19 -3.31 -10.79 -8.73
CA ARG A 19 -4.25 -11.18 -7.68
C ARG A 19 -3.85 -12.43 -6.90
N ASN A 20 -3.19 -13.39 -7.57
CA ASN A 20 -2.81 -14.67 -7.00
C ASN A 20 -1.40 -14.67 -6.38
N PHE A 21 -0.70 -13.55 -6.41
CA PHE A 21 0.59 -13.36 -5.78
C PHE A 21 0.43 -12.59 -4.45
N LEU A 22 1.50 -12.48 -3.69
CA LEU A 22 1.54 -11.57 -2.53
C LEU A 22 1.21 -10.15 -2.98
N VAL A 23 0.41 -9.44 -2.19
CA VAL A 23 0.07 -8.03 -2.45
C VAL A 23 1.34 -7.19 -2.45
N LYS A 24 1.55 -6.43 -3.51
CA LYS A 24 2.70 -5.55 -3.68
C LYS A 24 2.43 -4.16 -3.12
N ILE A 25 3.50 -3.46 -2.77
CA ILE A 25 3.44 -2.09 -2.26
C ILE A 25 4.25 -1.19 -3.17
N ASN A 26 3.59 -0.14 -3.65
CA ASN A 26 4.24 0.97 -4.35
C ASN A 26 4.46 2.14 -3.40
N ALA A 27 5.67 2.71 -3.41
CA ALA A 27 5.97 3.98 -2.77
C ALA A 27 6.06 5.10 -3.82
N ASN A 28 5.46 6.25 -3.51
CA ASN A 28 5.58 7.45 -4.33
C ASN A 28 6.68 8.35 -3.77
N ILE A 29 7.60 8.73 -4.64
CA ILE A 29 8.62 9.74 -4.37
C ILE A 29 8.57 10.82 -5.47
N GLY A 30 9.40 11.82 -5.38
CA GLY A 30 9.51 12.84 -6.41
C GLY A 30 9.64 14.23 -5.81
N ASN A 31 10.47 15.07 -6.46
CA ASN A 31 10.62 16.45 -6.08
C ASN A 31 9.44 17.31 -6.55
N SER A 32 9.28 18.46 -5.92
CA SER A 32 8.36 19.50 -6.38
C SER A 32 9.11 20.76 -6.79
N ALA A 33 8.42 21.69 -7.42
CA ALA A 33 9.01 23.00 -7.76
C ALA A 33 9.50 23.80 -6.52
N VAL A 34 9.10 23.40 -5.33
CA VAL A 34 9.34 24.13 -4.08
C VAL A 34 10.36 23.45 -3.19
N THR A 35 10.48 22.12 -3.26
CA THR A 35 11.29 21.35 -2.30
C THR A 35 11.79 20.04 -2.87
N SER A 36 12.82 19.51 -2.25
CA SER A 36 13.56 18.28 -2.51
C SER A 36 14.57 18.38 -3.66
N SER A 37 15.72 17.78 -3.44
CA SER A 37 16.84 17.68 -4.39
C SER A 37 16.90 16.27 -5.00
N ILE A 38 17.75 16.08 -6.02
CA ILE A 38 17.99 14.76 -6.62
C ILE A 38 18.53 13.79 -5.57
N ASP A 39 19.50 14.22 -4.75
CA ASP A 39 20.11 13.38 -3.71
C ASP A 39 19.07 12.93 -2.68
N GLU A 40 18.17 13.82 -2.26
CA GLU A 40 17.07 13.48 -1.34
C GLU A 40 16.08 12.49 -1.96
N GLU A 41 15.79 12.57 -3.25
CA GLU A 41 14.91 11.62 -3.93
C GLU A 41 15.56 10.23 -4.06
N VAL A 42 16.86 10.17 -4.36
CA VAL A 42 17.62 8.90 -4.38
C VAL A 42 17.72 8.32 -2.97
N GLU A 43 17.92 9.14 -1.93
CA GLU A 43 17.87 8.66 -0.53
C GLU A 43 16.49 8.09 -0.18
N LYS A 44 15.40 8.76 -0.58
CA LYS A 44 14.03 8.26 -0.37
C LYS A 44 13.77 6.97 -1.12
N LEU A 45 14.27 6.83 -2.35
CA LEU A 45 14.19 5.58 -3.13
C LEU A 45 14.84 4.42 -2.37
N VAL A 46 16.13 4.57 -2.00
CA VAL A 46 16.87 3.52 -1.28
C VAL A 46 16.20 3.19 0.04
N TRP A 47 15.70 4.21 0.74
CA TRP A 47 14.99 4.05 2.01
C TRP A 47 13.67 3.31 1.84
N ALA A 48 12.90 3.64 0.81
CA ALA A 48 11.64 2.95 0.49
C ALA A 48 11.86 1.46 0.22
N ILE A 49 12.86 1.13 -0.59
CA ILE A 49 13.22 -0.26 -0.92
C ILE A 49 13.69 -1.01 0.33
N ARG A 50 14.53 -0.39 1.17
CA ARG A 50 14.98 -0.97 2.44
C ARG A 50 13.82 -1.38 3.35
N TRP A 51 12.76 -0.57 3.40
CA TRP A 51 11.59 -0.84 4.24
C TRP A 51 10.55 -1.73 3.57
N GLY A 52 10.76 -2.11 2.32
CA GLY A 52 10.02 -3.14 1.63
C GLY A 52 8.99 -2.64 0.61
N ALA A 53 9.23 -1.48 0.01
CA ALA A 53 8.55 -1.11 -1.22
C ALA A 53 8.92 -2.11 -2.33
N ASP A 54 7.92 -2.65 -2.99
CA ASP A 54 8.09 -3.62 -4.07
C ASP A 54 8.33 -2.94 -5.41
N ASN A 55 7.85 -1.73 -5.57
CA ASN A 55 8.13 -0.82 -6.68
C ASN A 55 8.01 0.64 -6.22
N VAL A 56 8.46 1.57 -7.05
CA VAL A 56 8.46 3.00 -6.72
C VAL A 56 7.96 3.80 -7.92
N MET A 57 7.14 4.83 -7.68
CA MET A 57 6.78 5.82 -8.69
C MET A 57 7.54 7.14 -8.45
N ASP A 58 8.16 7.64 -9.50
CA ASP A 58 8.67 9.00 -9.56
C ASP A 58 7.57 9.96 -10.03
N LEU A 59 7.07 10.75 -9.10
CA LEU A 59 6.04 11.78 -9.32
C LEU A 59 6.62 13.19 -9.41
N SER A 60 7.89 13.34 -9.76
CA SER A 60 8.57 14.63 -9.85
C SER A 60 7.83 15.60 -10.77
N THR A 61 7.68 16.83 -10.26
CA THR A 61 7.06 17.96 -10.97
C THR A 61 7.92 19.22 -10.95
N GLY A 62 9.11 19.14 -10.32
CA GLY A 62 10.07 20.23 -10.22
C GLY A 62 10.91 20.41 -11.47
N LYS A 63 11.89 21.30 -11.38
CA LYS A 63 12.90 21.43 -12.43
C LYS A 63 13.79 20.20 -12.51
N ASN A 64 14.32 19.90 -13.68
CA ASN A 64 15.23 18.78 -13.93
C ASN A 64 14.59 17.39 -13.76
N ILE A 65 13.29 17.24 -14.07
CA ILE A 65 12.56 15.97 -14.00
C ILE A 65 13.35 14.86 -14.71
N HIS A 66 13.85 15.11 -15.91
CA HIS A 66 14.65 14.15 -16.69
C HIS A 66 15.87 13.63 -15.92
N THR A 67 16.68 14.52 -15.36
CA THR A 67 17.90 14.14 -14.62
C THR A 67 17.55 13.44 -13.31
N THR A 68 16.53 13.90 -12.59
CA THR A 68 16.06 13.27 -11.35
C THR A 68 15.65 11.82 -11.61
N ARG A 69 14.87 11.59 -12.65
CA ARG A 69 14.40 10.25 -13.04
C ARG A 69 15.56 9.35 -13.46
N ASP A 70 16.53 9.85 -14.21
CA ASP A 70 17.68 9.07 -14.62
C ASP A 70 18.46 8.53 -13.40
N TRP A 71 18.70 9.39 -12.41
CA TRP A 71 19.28 8.95 -11.14
C TRP A 71 18.42 7.94 -10.38
N ILE A 72 17.10 8.11 -10.36
CA ILE A 72 16.17 7.18 -9.71
C ILE A 72 16.23 5.82 -10.39
N VAL A 73 16.09 5.76 -11.71
CA VAL A 73 16.08 4.50 -12.47
C VAL A 73 17.40 3.75 -12.33
N ARG A 74 18.55 4.45 -12.51
CA ARG A 74 19.89 3.82 -12.41
C ARG A 74 20.27 3.35 -10.99
N ASN A 75 19.55 3.77 -9.95
CA ASN A 75 19.77 3.33 -8.57
C ASN A 75 18.66 2.41 -8.03
N SER A 76 17.76 1.94 -8.89
CA SER A 76 16.63 1.12 -8.48
C SER A 76 16.76 -0.34 -8.93
N PRO A 77 16.76 -1.31 -8.01
CA PRO A 77 16.58 -2.72 -8.35
C PRO A 77 15.10 -3.14 -8.43
N VAL A 78 14.16 -2.22 -8.20
CA VAL A 78 12.71 -2.47 -8.28
C VAL A 78 12.11 -1.68 -9.45
N PRO A 79 10.96 -2.12 -10.00
CA PRO A 79 10.31 -1.40 -11.09
C PRO A 79 10.02 0.06 -10.75
N ILE A 80 10.29 0.95 -11.69
CA ILE A 80 10.00 2.38 -11.59
C ILE A 80 8.83 2.75 -12.51
N GLY A 81 7.83 3.41 -11.90
CA GLY A 81 6.70 3.98 -12.62
C GLY A 81 6.77 5.50 -12.69
N THR A 82 6.09 6.07 -13.68
CA THR A 82 5.96 7.53 -13.83
C THR A 82 4.57 7.91 -14.31
N VAL A 83 4.29 9.23 -14.25
CA VAL A 83 3.11 9.84 -14.85
C VAL A 83 3.57 10.82 -15.95
N PRO A 84 3.75 10.37 -17.20
CA PRO A 84 4.41 11.14 -18.26
C PRO A 84 3.81 12.51 -18.53
N ILE A 85 2.50 12.67 -18.31
CA ILE A 85 1.80 13.95 -18.52
C ILE A 85 2.35 15.07 -17.64
N TYR A 86 3.02 14.77 -16.50
CA TYR A 86 3.63 15.80 -15.65
C TYR A 86 4.83 16.45 -16.32
N GLN A 87 5.69 15.66 -16.94
CA GLN A 87 6.84 16.20 -17.70
C GLN A 87 6.37 16.86 -18.99
N ALA A 88 5.37 16.29 -19.67
CA ALA A 88 4.77 16.93 -20.85
C ALA A 88 4.20 18.33 -20.51
N LEU A 89 3.54 18.45 -19.35
CA LEU A 89 3.03 19.73 -18.84
C LEU A 89 4.16 20.72 -18.52
N GLU A 90 5.26 20.25 -17.93
CA GLU A 90 6.43 21.09 -17.68
C GLU A 90 7.03 21.63 -18.97
N LYS A 91 7.14 20.80 -20.03
CA LYS A 91 7.63 21.21 -21.36
C LYS A 91 6.81 22.35 -21.99
N VAL A 92 5.54 22.49 -21.64
CA VAL A 92 4.66 23.59 -22.09
C VAL A 92 4.46 24.69 -21.03
N GLY A 93 5.39 24.78 -20.07
CA GLY A 93 5.37 25.83 -19.05
C GLY A 93 4.20 25.76 -18.08
N GLY A 94 3.56 24.60 -17.91
CA GLY A 94 2.45 24.39 -17.00
C GLY A 94 1.08 24.74 -17.57
N ILE A 95 0.97 25.04 -18.85
CA ILE A 95 -0.29 25.40 -19.52
C ILE A 95 -0.90 24.16 -20.15
N ALA A 96 -1.91 23.58 -19.50
CA ALA A 96 -2.51 22.33 -19.96
C ALA A 96 -3.08 22.41 -21.39
N GLU A 97 -3.61 23.57 -21.77
CA GLU A 97 -4.19 23.84 -23.08
C GLU A 97 -3.15 23.79 -24.23
N ASP A 98 -1.87 24.00 -23.93
CA ASP A 98 -0.79 23.96 -24.91
C ASP A 98 -0.23 22.56 -25.13
N LEU A 99 -0.72 21.55 -24.40
CA LEU A 99 -0.33 20.16 -24.62
C LEU A 99 -0.81 19.69 -26.01
N THR A 100 0.04 18.94 -26.69
CA THR A 100 -0.28 18.26 -27.95
C THR A 100 0.09 16.78 -27.86
N TRP A 101 -0.47 16.00 -28.77
CA TRP A 101 -0.10 14.59 -28.90
C TRP A 101 1.42 14.42 -29.17
N GLU A 102 2.00 15.24 -30.02
CA GLU A 102 3.41 15.15 -30.37
C GLU A 102 4.32 15.36 -29.16
N ILE A 103 4.05 16.38 -28.32
CA ILE A 103 4.80 16.64 -27.08
C ILE A 103 4.66 15.48 -26.12
N PHE A 104 3.47 14.94 -25.99
CA PHE A 104 3.21 13.80 -25.12
C PHE A 104 3.90 12.53 -25.62
N ARG A 105 3.77 12.21 -26.92
CA ARG A 105 4.43 11.08 -27.59
C ARG A 105 5.95 11.14 -27.40
N ASP A 106 6.57 12.28 -27.66
CA ASP A 106 8.02 12.46 -27.54
C ASP A 106 8.46 12.31 -26.06
N THR A 107 7.59 12.70 -25.12
CA THR A 107 7.84 12.49 -23.68
C THR A 107 7.75 11.01 -23.29
N LEU A 108 6.81 10.25 -23.86
CA LEU A 108 6.74 8.79 -23.65
C LEU A 108 8.01 8.08 -24.12
N VAL A 109 8.46 8.42 -25.36
CA VAL A 109 9.68 7.84 -25.93
C VAL A 109 10.88 8.17 -25.04
N GLU A 110 11.04 9.43 -24.66
CA GLU A 110 12.13 9.88 -23.77
C GLU A 110 12.18 9.08 -22.46
N GLN A 111 11.03 8.89 -21.81
CA GLN A 111 10.96 8.15 -20.55
C GLN A 111 11.15 6.63 -20.73
N ALA A 112 10.68 6.07 -21.83
CA ALA A 112 10.92 4.67 -22.18
C ALA A 112 12.40 4.41 -22.48
N GLU A 113 13.09 5.32 -23.18
CA GLU A 113 14.52 5.25 -23.43
C GLU A 113 15.35 5.34 -22.14
N GLN A 114 14.90 6.09 -21.13
CA GLN A 114 15.54 6.15 -19.83
C GLN A 114 15.38 4.86 -19.00
N GLY A 115 14.42 4.01 -19.34
CA GLY A 115 14.20 2.73 -18.66
C GLY A 115 13.06 2.71 -17.65
N VAL A 116 12.07 3.59 -17.75
CA VAL A 116 10.87 3.54 -16.92
C VAL A 116 10.07 2.27 -17.24
N ASP A 117 9.67 1.52 -16.23
CA ASP A 117 9.08 0.18 -16.38
C ASP A 117 7.58 0.19 -16.61
N TYR A 118 6.87 1.20 -16.10
CA TYR A 118 5.43 1.35 -16.35
C TYR A 118 5.00 2.82 -16.34
N PHE A 119 3.99 3.13 -17.15
CA PHE A 119 3.44 4.48 -17.25
C PHE A 119 2.01 4.53 -16.76
N THR A 120 1.71 5.55 -15.93
CA THR A 120 0.34 5.92 -15.62
C THR A 120 -0.22 6.80 -16.74
N ILE A 121 -1.21 6.30 -17.45
CA ILE A 121 -1.86 6.95 -18.58
C ILE A 121 -3.35 7.16 -18.29
N HIS A 122 -3.79 8.42 -18.19
CA HIS A 122 -5.16 8.80 -17.85
C HIS A 122 -6.08 8.82 -19.10
N ALA A 123 -6.02 7.79 -19.93
CA ALA A 123 -6.79 7.69 -21.17
C ALA A 123 -8.30 7.49 -20.96
N GLY A 124 -8.71 7.12 -19.74
CA GLY A 124 -10.11 6.98 -19.36
C GLY A 124 -10.84 8.30 -19.08
N VAL A 125 -10.10 9.41 -18.93
CA VAL A 125 -10.68 10.76 -18.73
C VAL A 125 -11.20 11.28 -20.07
N ARG A 126 -12.48 11.05 -20.35
CA ARG A 126 -13.12 11.42 -21.60
C ARG A 126 -13.95 12.68 -21.46
N LEU A 127 -14.06 13.46 -22.56
CA LEU A 127 -14.88 14.66 -22.60
C LEU A 127 -16.31 14.42 -22.09
N ALA A 128 -16.90 13.29 -22.49
CA ALA A 128 -18.27 12.92 -22.11
C ALA A 128 -18.45 12.67 -20.60
N TYR A 129 -17.39 12.45 -19.82
CA TYR A 129 -17.49 12.11 -18.39
C TYR A 129 -17.23 13.29 -17.45
N ILE A 130 -16.63 14.37 -17.96
CA ILE A 130 -16.22 15.52 -17.12
C ILE A 130 -17.41 16.14 -16.40
N HIS A 131 -18.55 16.26 -17.06
CA HIS A 131 -19.76 16.85 -16.46
C HIS A 131 -20.32 16.01 -15.30
N LEU A 132 -20.06 14.71 -15.25
CA LEU A 132 -20.49 13.82 -14.16
C LEU A 132 -19.82 14.17 -12.83
N THR A 133 -18.69 14.88 -12.85
CA THR A 133 -17.97 15.32 -11.64
C THR A 133 -18.51 16.64 -11.07
N ALA A 134 -19.45 17.31 -11.76
CA ALA A 134 -19.89 18.65 -11.39
C ALA A 134 -20.59 18.76 -10.01
N GLN A 135 -21.15 17.66 -9.51
CA GLN A 135 -21.82 17.59 -8.21
C GLN A 135 -20.94 17.03 -7.10
N ARG A 136 -19.69 16.66 -7.40
CA ARG A 136 -18.74 16.14 -6.40
C ARG A 136 -18.34 17.23 -5.39
N ARG A 137 -18.11 16.81 -4.15
CA ARG A 137 -17.57 17.70 -3.11
C ARG A 137 -16.14 18.12 -3.40
N THR A 138 -15.34 17.22 -3.98
CA THR A 138 -13.92 17.44 -4.22
C THR A 138 -13.56 17.55 -5.70
N GLY A 139 -14.54 17.40 -6.61
CA GLY A 139 -14.32 17.52 -8.05
C GLY A 139 -13.39 16.43 -8.62
N ILE A 140 -12.38 16.85 -9.39
CA ILE A 140 -11.35 15.97 -9.97
C ILE A 140 -10.06 16.17 -9.20
N VAL A 141 -9.69 15.22 -8.34
CA VAL A 141 -8.52 15.32 -7.44
C VAL A 141 -7.25 14.73 -8.05
N SER A 142 -7.36 13.89 -9.08
CA SER A 142 -6.19 13.40 -9.82
C SER A 142 -5.53 14.54 -10.59
N ARG A 143 -4.21 14.73 -10.40
CA ARG A 143 -3.47 15.74 -11.17
C ARG A 143 -3.52 15.48 -12.68
N GLY A 144 -3.25 14.24 -13.09
CA GLY A 144 -3.36 13.85 -14.51
C GLY A 144 -4.78 13.95 -15.04
N GLY A 145 -5.78 13.54 -14.24
CA GLY A 145 -7.18 13.67 -14.57
C GLY A 145 -7.62 15.12 -14.76
N SER A 146 -7.24 16.03 -13.86
CA SER A 146 -7.59 17.45 -13.95
C SER A 146 -6.90 18.15 -15.14
N ILE A 147 -5.64 17.80 -15.46
CA ILE A 147 -4.94 18.30 -16.65
C ILE A 147 -5.70 17.92 -17.91
N MET A 148 -6.06 16.64 -18.07
CA MET A 148 -6.80 16.17 -19.26
C MET A 148 -8.20 16.72 -19.32
N ALA A 149 -8.92 16.81 -18.21
CA ALA A 149 -10.24 17.44 -18.16
C ALA A 149 -10.19 18.90 -18.60
N LYS A 150 -9.21 19.68 -18.13
CA LYS A 150 -9.00 21.06 -18.55
C LYS A 150 -8.70 21.15 -20.05
N TRP A 151 -7.83 20.27 -20.56
CA TRP A 151 -7.51 20.21 -22.00
C TRP A 151 -8.75 19.93 -22.85
N CYS A 152 -9.52 18.89 -22.50
CA CYS A 152 -10.74 18.52 -23.24
C CYS A 152 -11.76 19.66 -23.26
N MET A 153 -11.95 20.35 -22.12
CA MET A 153 -12.88 21.47 -22.02
C MET A 153 -12.43 22.69 -22.82
N ALA A 154 -11.14 23.03 -22.80
CA ALA A 154 -10.59 24.16 -23.53
C ALA A 154 -10.68 23.98 -25.05
N HIS A 155 -10.45 22.75 -25.53
CA HIS A 155 -10.47 22.47 -26.96
C HIS A 155 -11.84 21.96 -27.48
N HIS A 156 -12.80 21.66 -26.60
CA HIS A 156 -14.05 21.00 -26.93
C HIS A 156 -13.83 19.73 -27.76
N ARG A 157 -12.80 18.94 -27.39
CA ARG A 157 -12.41 17.72 -28.11
C ARG A 157 -12.21 16.57 -27.12
N GLU A 158 -12.28 15.36 -27.66
CA GLU A 158 -11.94 14.15 -26.91
C GLU A 158 -10.45 14.15 -26.52
N SER A 159 -10.13 13.49 -25.43
CA SER A 159 -8.77 13.33 -24.93
C SER A 159 -7.84 12.74 -26.00
N PHE A 160 -6.72 13.40 -26.30
CA PHE A 160 -5.73 12.84 -27.22
C PHE A 160 -5.11 11.54 -26.69
N LEU A 161 -5.11 11.32 -25.36
CA LEU A 161 -4.66 10.05 -24.78
C LEU A 161 -5.60 8.89 -25.14
N TYR A 162 -6.88 9.16 -25.30
CA TYR A 162 -7.86 8.18 -25.75
C TYR A 162 -7.80 8.01 -27.28
N GLU A 163 -7.74 9.12 -28.04
CA GLU A 163 -7.70 9.10 -29.51
C GLU A 163 -6.45 8.39 -30.05
N HIS A 164 -5.30 8.52 -29.39
CA HIS A 164 -4.01 7.94 -29.78
C HIS A 164 -3.61 6.73 -28.94
N PHE A 165 -4.56 6.01 -28.32
CA PHE A 165 -4.23 4.94 -27.42
C PHE A 165 -3.48 3.77 -28.08
N GLU A 166 -3.80 3.44 -29.32
CA GLU A 166 -3.09 2.40 -30.09
C GLU A 166 -1.63 2.85 -30.40
N ASP A 167 -1.42 4.12 -30.75
CA ASP A 167 -0.06 4.67 -30.93
C ASP A 167 0.77 4.58 -29.63
N ILE A 168 0.13 4.82 -28.48
CA ILE A 168 0.77 4.63 -27.17
C ILE A 168 1.13 3.16 -26.95
N CYS A 169 0.24 2.21 -27.27
CA CYS A 169 0.51 0.79 -27.19
C CYS A 169 1.75 0.39 -28.01
N ASP A 170 1.90 0.91 -29.22
CA ASP A 170 3.05 0.60 -30.08
C ASP A 170 4.37 1.08 -29.46
N ILE A 171 4.40 2.26 -28.84
CA ILE A 171 5.57 2.76 -28.11
C ILE A 171 5.87 1.84 -26.92
N MET A 172 4.87 1.50 -26.11
CA MET A 172 5.06 0.69 -24.92
C MET A 172 5.54 -0.71 -25.26
N LYS A 173 5.01 -1.32 -26.30
CA LYS A 173 5.47 -2.62 -26.82
C LYS A 173 6.94 -2.58 -27.26
N ALA A 174 7.39 -1.48 -27.89
CA ALA A 174 8.77 -1.36 -28.39
C ALA A 174 9.81 -1.40 -27.26
N TYR A 175 9.47 -0.96 -26.07
CA TYR A 175 10.36 -0.89 -24.90
C TYR A 175 10.01 -1.86 -23.77
N ASP A 176 8.98 -2.70 -23.95
CA ASP A 176 8.39 -3.59 -22.93
C ASP A 176 7.92 -2.83 -21.68
N VAL A 177 7.33 -1.67 -21.87
CA VAL A 177 6.74 -0.85 -20.78
C VAL A 177 5.33 -1.31 -20.51
N SER A 178 4.95 -1.45 -19.24
CA SER A 178 3.60 -1.82 -18.83
C SER A 178 2.69 -0.60 -18.65
N PHE A 179 1.37 -0.77 -18.88
CA PHE A 179 0.39 0.24 -18.47
C PHE A 179 0.05 0.16 -16.98
N SER A 180 -0.02 1.33 -16.33
CA SER A 180 -0.91 1.62 -15.22
C SER A 180 -2.01 2.54 -15.78
N LEU A 181 -3.18 1.99 -16.13
CA LEU A 181 -4.27 2.79 -16.66
C LEU A 181 -4.87 3.65 -15.55
N GLY A 182 -4.62 4.96 -15.63
CA GLY A 182 -4.85 5.90 -14.54
C GLY A 182 -6.32 6.19 -14.28
N ASP A 183 -6.70 6.25 -13.01
CA ASP A 183 -8.03 6.61 -12.51
C ASP A 183 -8.17 8.13 -12.33
N GLY A 184 -8.14 8.87 -13.42
CA GLY A 184 -8.21 10.34 -13.43
C GLY A 184 -9.50 10.92 -12.81
N LEU A 185 -10.57 10.14 -12.79
CA LEU A 185 -11.86 10.51 -12.19
C LEU A 185 -12.12 9.78 -10.85
N ARG A 186 -11.06 9.33 -10.15
CA ARG A 186 -11.22 8.75 -8.82
C ARG A 186 -11.85 9.72 -7.82
N PRO A 187 -12.62 9.25 -6.83
CA PRO A 187 -13.18 10.10 -5.78
C PRO A 187 -12.07 10.65 -4.87
N GLY A 188 -12.22 11.90 -4.44
CA GLY A 188 -11.31 12.58 -3.51
C GLY A 188 -11.84 12.69 -2.08
N CYS A 189 -13.02 12.12 -1.81
CA CYS A 189 -13.60 11.99 -0.47
C CYS A 189 -14.62 10.84 -0.44
N ALA A 190 -14.95 10.41 0.76
CA ALA A 190 -15.90 9.31 0.99
C ALA A 190 -17.28 9.57 0.37
N SER A 191 -17.72 10.83 0.30
CA SER A 191 -19.03 11.19 -0.27
C SER A 191 -19.11 11.04 -1.78
N ASP A 192 -18.00 11.07 -2.49
CA ASP A 192 -17.92 10.96 -3.94
C ASP A 192 -17.64 9.52 -4.42
N ALA A 193 -17.46 8.58 -3.46
CA ALA A 193 -17.08 7.20 -3.74
C ALA A 193 -18.13 6.45 -4.57
N ASN A 194 -17.67 5.66 -5.55
CA ASN A 194 -18.49 4.81 -6.41
C ASN A 194 -19.58 5.58 -7.18
N ASP A 195 -19.29 6.81 -7.55
CA ASP A 195 -20.20 7.61 -8.34
C ASP A 195 -20.15 7.24 -9.84
N GLU A 196 -21.04 7.86 -10.61
CA GLU A 196 -21.16 7.60 -12.05
C GLU A 196 -19.88 7.96 -12.81
N ALA A 197 -19.18 9.05 -12.44
CA ALA A 197 -17.94 9.47 -13.08
C ALA A 197 -16.83 8.42 -12.91
N GLN A 198 -16.67 7.91 -11.69
CA GLN A 198 -15.68 6.88 -11.38
C GLN A 198 -15.93 5.61 -12.19
N PHE A 199 -17.17 5.13 -12.22
CA PHE A 199 -17.48 3.88 -12.93
C PHE A 199 -17.49 4.04 -14.45
N ALA A 200 -17.89 5.20 -14.99
CA ALA A 200 -17.78 5.48 -16.43
C ALA A 200 -16.31 5.41 -16.90
N GLU A 201 -15.40 6.00 -16.14
CA GLU A 201 -13.97 5.86 -16.40
C GLU A 201 -13.52 4.40 -16.30
N LEU A 202 -13.87 3.69 -15.22
CA LEU A 202 -13.48 2.29 -15.01
C LEU A 202 -13.92 1.39 -16.18
N HIS A 203 -15.12 1.60 -16.73
CA HIS A 203 -15.61 0.87 -17.89
C HIS A 203 -14.72 1.14 -19.12
N THR A 204 -14.36 2.40 -19.36
CA THR A 204 -13.42 2.74 -20.44
C THR A 204 -12.03 2.10 -20.21
N LEU A 205 -11.52 2.08 -18.97
CA LEU A 205 -10.25 1.40 -18.66
C LEU A 205 -10.33 -0.11 -18.97
N GLY A 206 -11.48 -0.74 -18.76
CA GLY A 206 -11.73 -2.12 -19.16
C GLY A 206 -11.68 -2.32 -20.67
N GLU A 207 -12.27 -1.42 -21.45
CA GLU A 207 -12.21 -1.43 -22.92
C GLU A 207 -10.76 -1.25 -23.40
N LEU A 208 -10.05 -0.26 -22.87
CA LEU A 208 -8.66 0.03 -23.21
C LEU A 208 -7.71 -1.12 -22.84
N THR A 209 -8.00 -1.85 -21.77
CA THR A 209 -7.27 -3.07 -21.41
C THR A 209 -7.32 -4.11 -22.52
N GLN A 210 -8.49 -4.30 -23.16
CA GLN A 210 -8.62 -5.22 -24.30
C GLN A 210 -7.84 -4.75 -25.52
N VAL A 211 -7.75 -3.44 -25.74
CA VAL A 211 -6.93 -2.86 -26.81
C VAL A 211 -5.45 -3.11 -26.52
N ALA A 212 -4.97 -2.78 -25.33
CA ALA A 212 -3.58 -2.99 -24.90
C ALA A 212 -3.15 -4.47 -25.06
N TRP A 213 -4.00 -5.40 -24.63
CA TRP A 213 -3.70 -6.84 -24.75
C TRP A 213 -3.62 -7.32 -26.21
N LYS A 214 -4.41 -6.73 -27.14
CA LYS A 214 -4.28 -7.03 -28.58
C LYS A 214 -2.94 -6.54 -29.16
N HIS A 215 -2.34 -5.53 -28.55
CA HIS A 215 -1.01 -5.02 -28.88
C HIS A 215 0.11 -5.73 -28.09
N ASP A 216 -0.20 -6.78 -27.31
CA ASP A 216 0.73 -7.50 -26.44
C ASP A 216 1.36 -6.62 -25.33
N VAL A 217 0.65 -5.60 -24.83
CA VAL A 217 1.10 -4.71 -23.77
C VAL A 217 0.51 -5.15 -22.42
N GLN A 218 1.38 -5.36 -21.44
CA GLN A 218 0.99 -5.69 -20.07
C GLN A 218 0.26 -4.51 -19.43
N THR A 219 -0.84 -4.79 -18.71
CA THR A 219 -1.73 -3.74 -18.22
C THR A 219 -2.20 -4.03 -16.81
N MET A 220 -2.09 -3.04 -15.91
CA MET A 220 -2.79 -2.95 -14.63
C MET A 220 -3.70 -1.71 -14.62
N ILE A 221 -4.69 -1.72 -13.73
CA ILE A 221 -5.71 -0.69 -13.62
C ILE A 221 -5.52 0.06 -12.32
N GLU A 222 -5.45 1.38 -12.35
CA GLU A 222 -5.51 2.19 -11.12
C GLU A 222 -6.92 2.23 -10.54
N GLY A 223 -7.00 2.37 -9.23
CA GLY A 223 -8.25 2.38 -8.49
C GLY A 223 -8.30 3.42 -7.38
N PRO A 224 -9.48 3.55 -6.74
CA PRO A 224 -9.85 4.72 -5.96
C PRO A 224 -9.00 4.94 -4.70
N GLY A 225 -8.91 6.23 -4.32
CA GLY A 225 -8.24 6.68 -3.12
C GLY A 225 -9.14 6.84 -1.89
N HIS A 226 -10.45 7.07 -2.06
CA HIS A 226 -11.40 7.30 -0.97
C HIS A 226 -12.65 6.44 -1.18
N VAL A 227 -12.80 5.38 -0.38
CA VAL A 227 -13.98 4.51 -0.42
C VAL A 227 -14.33 4.04 0.99
N PRO A 228 -15.51 4.36 1.53
CA PRO A 228 -15.98 3.83 2.80
C PRO A 228 -16.01 2.29 2.79
N MET A 229 -15.73 1.68 3.93
CA MET A 229 -15.56 0.21 4.05
C MET A 229 -16.67 -0.61 3.38
N HIS A 230 -17.93 -0.21 3.59
CA HIS A 230 -19.10 -0.94 3.07
C HIS A 230 -19.23 -0.87 1.53
N MET A 231 -18.52 0.04 0.86
CA MET A 231 -18.56 0.20 -0.60
C MET A 231 -17.37 -0.47 -1.32
N ILE A 232 -16.34 -0.90 -0.59
CA ILE A 232 -15.10 -1.47 -1.14
C ILE A 232 -15.39 -2.74 -1.96
N GLN A 233 -16.25 -3.63 -1.44
CA GLN A 233 -16.59 -4.87 -2.14
C GLN A 233 -17.26 -4.62 -3.49
N ALA A 234 -18.18 -3.66 -3.56
CA ALA A 234 -18.84 -3.29 -4.82
C ALA A 234 -17.84 -2.75 -5.83
N ASN A 235 -16.92 -1.89 -5.40
CA ASN A 235 -15.85 -1.33 -6.22
C ASN A 235 -14.95 -2.44 -6.80
N MET A 236 -14.45 -3.35 -5.96
CA MET A 236 -13.61 -4.45 -6.40
C MET A 236 -14.33 -5.41 -7.35
N THR A 237 -15.60 -5.71 -7.08
CA THR A 237 -16.42 -6.60 -7.93
C THR A 237 -16.60 -6.00 -9.31
N GLU A 238 -16.89 -4.69 -9.40
CA GLU A 238 -17.04 -4.00 -10.67
C GLU A 238 -15.74 -3.99 -11.47
N GLN A 239 -14.60 -3.74 -10.81
CA GLN A 239 -13.30 -3.79 -11.48
C GLN A 239 -13.00 -5.18 -12.05
N LEU A 240 -13.15 -6.23 -11.25
CA LEU A 240 -12.87 -7.60 -11.71
C LEU A 240 -13.70 -7.98 -12.92
N LYS A 241 -14.97 -7.60 -12.92
CA LYS A 241 -15.90 -7.87 -14.03
C LYS A 241 -15.55 -7.06 -15.27
N THR A 242 -15.38 -5.76 -15.10
CA THR A 242 -15.26 -4.80 -16.22
C THR A 242 -13.86 -4.83 -16.84
N CYS A 243 -12.82 -4.97 -16.00
CA CYS A 243 -11.43 -4.97 -16.45
C CYS A 243 -10.85 -6.38 -16.63
N HIS A 244 -11.71 -7.40 -16.78
CA HIS A 244 -11.33 -8.78 -17.14
C HIS A 244 -10.25 -9.39 -16.21
N GLU A 245 -10.34 -9.09 -14.91
CA GLU A 245 -9.39 -9.52 -13.88
C GLU A 245 -7.94 -8.99 -14.08
N ALA A 246 -7.75 -7.92 -14.89
CA ALA A 246 -6.46 -7.23 -14.93
C ALA A 246 -6.06 -6.81 -13.50
N PRO A 247 -4.74 -6.84 -13.16
CA PRO A 247 -4.29 -6.46 -11.83
C PRO A 247 -4.82 -5.08 -11.42
N PHE A 248 -5.37 -4.97 -10.22
CA PHE A 248 -5.86 -3.72 -9.67
C PHE A 248 -4.79 -3.09 -8.77
N TYR A 249 -4.53 -1.81 -8.98
CA TYR A 249 -3.58 -0.99 -8.24
C TYR A 249 -4.34 0.16 -7.58
N THR A 250 -4.49 0.14 -6.26
CA THR A 250 -5.36 1.07 -5.53
C THR A 250 -4.59 2.00 -4.61
N LEU A 251 -5.02 3.26 -4.52
CA LEU A 251 -4.52 4.25 -3.56
C LEU A 251 -5.29 4.08 -2.24
N GLY A 252 -4.85 3.21 -1.39
CA GLY A 252 -5.56 2.82 -0.17
C GLY A 252 -6.58 1.70 -0.43
N PRO A 253 -7.89 1.98 -0.30
CA PRO A 253 -8.53 3.29 -0.14
C PRO A 253 -8.62 3.81 1.30
N LEU A 254 -8.65 5.15 1.43
CA LEU A 254 -8.99 5.82 2.69
C LEU A 254 -10.47 5.57 3.00
N THR A 255 -10.74 5.03 4.17
CA THR A 255 -12.10 4.66 4.59
C THR A 255 -12.87 5.77 5.28
N ILE A 256 -12.17 6.81 5.72
CA ILE A 256 -12.68 8.03 6.36
C ILE A 256 -11.84 9.24 5.94
N ASP A 257 -12.43 10.45 6.03
CA ASP A 257 -11.77 11.70 5.60
C ASP A 257 -11.31 12.60 6.77
N ILE A 258 -11.57 12.21 8.02
CA ILE A 258 -11.33 13.07 9.19
C ILE A 258 -10.03 12.77 9.94
N ALA A 259 -9.05 12.19 9.27
CA ALA A 259 -7.81 11.75 9.89
C ALA A 259 -6.53 12.42 9.30
N PRO A 260 -6.49 13.76 9.07
CA PRO A 260 -5.27 14.41 8.58
C PRO A 260 -4.09 14.13 9.52
N GLY A 261 -2.95 13.78 8.96
CA GLY A 261 -1.77 13.32 9.72
C GLY A 261 -1.78 11.84 10.10
N TYR A 262 -2.92 11.16 9.93
CA TYR A 262 -3.11 9.72 10.16
C TYR A 262 -3.70 9.01 8.93
N ASP A 263 -3.65 9.63 7.77
CA ASP A 263 -4.22 9.08 6.54
C ASP A 263 -3.61 7.73 6.15
N HIS A 264 -2.33 7.48 6.49
CA HIS A 264 -1.68 6.18 6.34
C HIS A 264 -2.36 5.07 7.15
N ILE A 265 -2.95 5.37 8.31
CA ILE A 265 -3.71 4.42 9.12
C ILE A 265 -5.11 4.24 8.54
N ALA A 266 -5.82 5.34 8.25
CA ALA A 266 -7.17 5.30 7.68
C ALA A 266 -7.21 4.55 6.35
N SER A 267 -6.19 4.73 5.51
CA SER A 267 -6.06 4.04 4.23
C SER A 267 -5.59 2.59 4.37
N ALA A 268 -4.73 2.25 5.34
CA ALA A 268 -4.31 0.87 5.57
C ALA A 268 -5.49 -0.05 5.92
N ILE A 269 -6.54 0.46 6.56
CA ILE A 269 -7.78 -0.28 6.81
C ILE A 269 -8.44 -0.71 5.50
N GLY A 270 -8.64 0.23 4.58
CA GLY A 270 -9.23 -0.05 3.28
C GLY A 270 -8.30 -0.88 2.38
N ALA A 271 -7.00 -0.63 2.45
CA ALA A 271 -5.98 -1.38 1.73
C ALA A 271 -5.99 -2.86 2.11
N ALA A 272 -6.09 -3.18 3.40
CA ALA A 272 -6.22 -4.57 3.86
C ALA A 272 -7.50 -5.23 3.33
N MET A 273 -8.62 -4.51 3.35
CA MET A 273 -9.89 -5.03 2.83
C MET A 273 -9.87 -5.29 1.33
N ILE A 274 -9.45 -4.29 0.55
CA ILE A 274 -9.46 -4.41 -0.91
C ILE A 274 -8.37 -5.38 -1.40
N GLY A 275 -7.23 -5.45 -0.70
CA GLY A 275 -6.18 -6.44 -0.93
C GLY A 275 -6.67 -7.86 -0.70
N TRP A 276 -7.41 -8.12 0.37
CA TRP A 276 -8.07 -9.40 0.62
C TRP A 276 -9.06 -9.77 -0.49
N MET A 277 -9.80 -8.80 -1.02
CA MET A 277 -10.78 -9.00 -2.09
C MET A 277 -10.16 -9.19 -3.49
N GLY A 278 -8.86 -8.89 -3.67
CA GLY A 278 -8.17 -9.19 -4.93
C GLY A 278 -7.28 -8.11 -5.52
N THR A 279 -7.15 -6.92 -4.91
CA THR A 279 -6.17 -5.92 -5.34
C THR A 279 -4.77 -6.53 -5.33
N ALA A 280 -4.01 -6.27 -6.38
CA ALA A 280 -2.70 -6.85 -6.62
C ALA A 280 -1.55 -5.98 -6.09
N MET A 281 -1.75 -4.66 -6.11
CA MET A 281 -0.77 -3.68 -5.66
C MET A 281 -1.46 -2.52 -4.93
N LEU A 282 -0.84 -2.05 -3.88
CA LEU A 282 -1.30 -0.95 -3.05
C LEU A 282 -0.36 0.24 -3.19
N CYS A 283 -0.88 1.38 -3.57
CA CYS A 283 -0.17 2.64 -3.46
C CYS A 283 -0.19 3.08 -2.00
N TYR A 284 0.99 3.27 -1.42
CA TYR A 284 1.08 3.69 -0.03
C TYR A 284 0.54 5.12 0.16
N VAL A 285 0.15 5.42 1.37
CA VAL A 285 -0.20 6.75 1.86
C VAL A 285 0.71 7.05 3.05
N THR A 286 1.23 8.27 3.11
CA THR A 286 2.09 8.73 4.21
C THR A 286 1.29 9.56 5.22
N PRO A 287 1.84 9.83 6.43
CA PRO A 287 1.21 10.76 7.38
C PRO A 287 0.97 12.16 6.82
N LYS A 288 1.76 12.56 5.80
CA LYS A 288 1.66 13.88 5.16
C LYS A 288 0.73 13.92 3.94
N GLU A 289 -0.02 12.87 3.67
CA GLU A 289 -1.05 12.91 2.61
C GLU A 289 -1.96 14.12 2.81
N HIS A 290 -2.28 14.81 1.72
CA HIS A 290 -3.02 16.07 1.72
C HIS A 290 -2.38 17.27 2.47
N LEU A 291 -1.21 17.10 3.11
CA LEU A 291 -0.59 18.13 3.96
C LEU A 291 0.76 18.64 3.44
N GLY A 292 1.57 17.77 2.83
CA GLY A 292 2.90 18.18 2.38
C GLY A 292 3.70 17.07 1.72
N LEU A 293 4.89 17.40 1.21
CA LEU A 293 5.81 16.43 0.65
C LEU A 293 6.41 15.59 1.78
N PRO A 294 6.37 14.25 1.69
CA PRO A 294 6.93 13.37 2.72
C PRO A 294 8.47 13.44 2.73
N ASP A 295 9.02 13.39 3.93
CA ASP A 295 10.42 13.06 4.15
C ASP A 295 10.62 11.53 4.26
N ARG A 296 11.87 11.08 4.49
CA ARG A 296 12.15 9.64 4.54
C ARG A 296 11.47 8.92 5.71
N ASP A 297 11.23 9.60 6.84
CA ASP A 297 10.60 8.97 8.00
C ASP A 297 9.08 8.82 7.78
N ASP A 298 8.47 9.77 7.09
CA ASP A 298 7.10 9.64 6.61
C ASP A 298 6.96 8.48 5.59
N VAL A 299 7.95 8.35 4.68
CA VAL A 299 8.03 7.22 3.74
C VAL A 299 8.08 5.90 4.48
N LYS A 300 8.95 5.76 5.49
CA LYS A 300 9.02 4.56 6.34
C LYS A 300 7.67 4.25 6.99
N GLN A 301 7.04 5.25 7.62
CA GLN A 301 5.75 5.06 8.30
C GLN A 301 4.65 4.59 7.34
N GLY A 302 4.58 5.21 6.15
CA GLY A 302 3.64 4.79 5.11
C GLY A 302 3.88 3.35 4.65
N ILE A 303 5.13 2.98 4.38
CA ILE A 303 5.47 1.62 3.94
C ILE A 303 5.14 0.59 5.03
N ILE A 304 5.48 0.83 6.28
CA ILE A 304 5.17 -0.10 7.37
C ILE A 304 3.66 -0.28 7.53
N ALA A 305 2.88 0.80 7.48
CA ALA A 305 1.41 0.70 7.52
C ALA A 305 0.87 -0.18 6.39
N TYR A 306 1.41 -0.01 5.19
CA TYR A 306 0.97 -0.78 4.01
C TYR A 306 1.52 -2.21 3.98
N LYS A 307 2.70 -2.48 4.53
CA LYS A 307 3.18 -3.86 4.76
C LYS A 307 2.26 -4.61 5.73
N ILE A 308 1.76 -3.93 6.76
CA ILE A 308 0.76 -4.50 7.68
C ILE A 308 -0.53 -4.83 6.91
N ALA A 309 -1.03 -3.88 6.12
CA ALA A 309 -2.26 -4.07 5.33
C ALA A 309 -2.12 -5.21 4.30
N ALA A 310 -1.04 -5.22 3.52
CA ALA A 310 -0.76 -6.24 2.53
C ALA A 310 -0.61 -7.63 3.16
N HIS A 311 0.14 -7.74 4.25
CA HIS A 311 0.31 -8.99 4.97
C HIS A 311 -1.02 -9.52 5.55
N ALA A 312 -1.83 -8.64 6.16
CA ALA A 312 -3.16 -9.01 6.64
C ALA A 312 -4.06 -9.52 5.51
N ALA A 313 -3.99 -8.89 4.33
CA ALA A 313 -4.72 -9.34 3.14
C ALA A 313 -4.23 -10.72 2.65
N ASP A 314 -2.92 -10.95 2.60
CA ASP A 314 -2.33 -12.21 2.15
C ASP A 314 -2.66 -13.37 3.10
N VAL A 315 -2.65 -13.13 4.41
CA VAL A 315 -3.12 -14.08 5.43
C VAL A 315 -4.60 -14.40 5.23
N ALA A 316 -5.43 -13.37 5.02
CA ALA A 316 -6.88 -13.54 4.83
C ALA A 316 -7.23 -14.27 3.52
N LYS A 317 -6.44 -14.09 2.45
CA LYS A 317 -6.56 -14.85 1.19
C LYS A 317 -6.14 -16.32 1.34
N GLY A 318 -5.46 -16.68 2.42
CA GLY A 318 -4.87 -18.01 2.60
C GLY A 318 -3.68 -18.24 1.67
N HIS A 319 -2.92 -17.18 1.33
CA HIS A 319 -1.74 -17.32 0.47
C HIS A 319 -0.74 -18.31 1.10
N PRO A 320 -0.20 -19.29 0.33
CA PRO A 320 0.73 -20.28 0.85
C PRO A 320 1.93 -19.62 1.56
N GLY A 321 2.19 -20.05 2.80
CA GLY A 321 3.31 -19.55 3.60
C GLY A 321 3.09 -18.17 4.25
N ALA A 322 2.01 -17.45 3.98
CA ALA A 322 1.77 -16.12 4.56
C ALA A 322 1.85 -16.14 6.09
N ARG A 323 1.25 -17.13 6.76
CA ARG A 323 1.24 -17.24 8.22
C ARG A 323 2.53 -17.72 8.87
N ALA A 324 3.46 -18.26 8.12
CA ALA A 324 4.66 -18.89 8.68
C ALA A 324 5.48 -17.91 9.56
N ARG A 325 5.58 -16.65 9.12
CA ARG A 325 6.29 -15.60 9.87
C ARG A 325 5.54 -15.20 11.14
N ASP A 326 4.20 -15.12 11.11
CA ASP A 326 3.37 -14.82 12.29
C ASP A 326 3.50 -15.92 13.34
N ASP A 327 3.45 -17.17 12.91
CA ASP A 327 3.56 -18.34 13.81
C ASP A 327 4.96 -18.38 14.45
N ALA A 328 6.03 -18.13 13.68
CA ALA A 328 7.40 -18.05 14.18
C ALA A 328 7.58 -16.91 15.18
N LEU A 329 7.06 -15.72 14.87
CA LEU A 329 7.13 -14.57 15.78
C LEU A 329 6.31 -14.81 17.04
N SER A 330 5.13 -15.40 16.93
CA SER A 330 4.29 -15.73 18.08
C SER A 330 4.96 -16.74 19.01
N GLN A 331 5.66 -17.73 18.44
CA GLN A 331 6.46 -18.67 19.23
C GLN A 331 7.64 -17.98 19.91
N ALA A 332 8.37 -17.12 19.16
CA ALA A 332 9.47 -16.34 19.73
C ALA A 332 9.02 -15.46 20.90
N ARG A 333 7.84 -14.84 20.77
CA ARG A 333 7.22 -14.02 21.81
C ARG A 333 6.83 -14.85 23.04
N PHE A 334 6.26 -16.02 22.83
CA PHE A 334 5.90 -16.92 23.93
C PHE A 334 7.12 -17.41 24.69
N ASP A 335 8.22 -17.71 23.99
CA ASP A 335 9.48 -18.19 24.55
C ASP A 335 10.37 -17.07 25.13
N PHE A 336 9.95 -15.80 25.03
CA PHE A 336 10.74 -14.61 25.40
C PHE A 336 12.08 -14.52 24.66
N ARG A 337 12.13 -15.00 23.43
CA ARG A 337 13.29 -14.85 22.53
C ARG A 337 13.22 -13.47 21.86
N TRP A 338 13.55 -12.42 22.62
CA TRP A 338 13.35 -11.03 22.23
C TRP A 338 14.00 -10.67 20.89
N GLN A 339 15.25 -11.08 20.70
CA GLN A 339 15.98 -10.77 19.46
C GLN A 339 15.29 -11.39 18.22
N ASP A 340 14.81 -12.63 18.35
CA ASP A 340 14.07 -13.29 17.28
C ASP A 340 12.73 -12.58 17.03
N GLN A 341 12.04 -12.16 18.10
CA GLN A 341 10.80 -11.41 18.00
C GLN A 341 11.00 -10.08 17.25
N PHE A 342 12.08 -9.36 17.52
CA PHE A 342 12.40 -8.11 16.81
C PHE A 342 12.72 -8.39 15.34
N ASN A 343 13.63 -9.34 15.07
CA ASN A 343 14.08 -9.66 13.72
C ASN A 343 12.96 -10.22 12.82
N LEU A 344 11.97 -10.89 13.39
CA LEU A 344 10.77 -11.35 12.67
C LEU A 344 9.73 -10.24 12.49
N GLY A 345 9.85 -9.11 13.20
CA GLY A 345 8.96 -7.96 13.06
C GLY A 345 9.15 -7.21 11.73
N LEU A 346 8.14 -6.47 11.30
CA LEU A 346 8.22 -5.62 10.10
C LEU A 346 9.13 -4.40 10.32
N ASP A 347 9.24 -3.92 11.56
CA ASP A 347 10.12 -2.84 11.99
C ASP A 347 10.89 -3.26 13.24
N PRO A 348 12.01 -3.98 13.07
CA PRO A 348 12.83 -4.45 14.19
C PRO A 348 13.40 -3.31 15.02
N GLU A 349 13.78 -2.20 14.39
CA GLU A 349 14.40 -1.04 15.06
C GLU A 349 13.42 -0.40 16.06
N THR A 350 12.19 -0.15 15.64
CA THR A 350 11.14 0.41 16.49
C THR A 350 10.72 -0.56 17.59
N ALA A 351 10.58 -1.85 17.27
CA ALA A 351 10.23 -2.88 18.25
C ALA A 351 11.27 -2.98 19.37
N GLN A 352 12.55 -2.99 19.01
CA GLN A 352 13.64 -3.01 19.98
C GLN A 352 13.70 -1.73 20.81
N ALA A 353 13.56 -0.55 20.17
CA ALA A 353 13.60 0.73 20.87
C ALA A 353 12.49 0.82 21.94
N PHE A 354 11.26 0.45 21.61
CA PHE A 354 10.14 0.47 22.55
C PHE A 354 10.30 -0.52 23.71
N HIS A 355 10.87 -1.70 23.43
CA HIS A 355 11.15 -2.67 24.46
C HIS A 355 12.25 -2.16 25.44
N ASP A 356 13.32 -1.60 24.88
CA ASP A 356 14.51 -1.19 25.66
C ASP A 356 14.30 0.11 26.43
N GLU A 357 13.46 1.02 25.93
CA GLU A 357 13.15 2.31 26.57
C GLU A 357 12.66 2.15 28.01
N THR A 358 11.84 1.14 28.24
CA THR A 358 11.22 0.89 29.56
C THR A 358 11.98 -0.11 30.43
N LEU A 359 13.08 -0.69 29.92
CA LEU A 359 13.93 -1.67 30.59
C LEU A 359 15.40 -1.22 30.57
N PRO A 360 15.77 -0.20 31.37
CA PRO A 360 17.06 0.47 31.24
C PRO A 360 18.28 -0.40 31.68
N LYS A 361 18.05 -1.52 32.35
CA LYS A 361 19.13 -2.45 32.76
C LYS A 361 19.26 -3.57 31.75
N ASP A 362 20.47 -3.84 31.26
CA ASP A 362 20.71 -4.87 30.24
C ASP A 362 20.22 -6.27 30.66
N ALA A 363 20.38 -6.63 31.95
CA ALA A 363 19.83 -7.88 32.45
C ALA A 363 18.30 -7.97 32.39
N SER A 364 17.58 -6.84 32.36
CA SER A 364 16.12 -6.80 32.23
C SER A 364 15.67 -6.95 30.80
N LYS A 365 16.50 -6.60 29.82
CA LYS A 365 16.20 -6.68 28.39
C LYS A 365 16.10 -8.12 27.87
N VAL A 366 16.68 -9.07 28.57
CA VAL A 366 16.60 -10.52 28.26
C VAL A 366 15.66 -11.27 29.20
N ALA A 367 14.94 -10.56 30.06
CA ALA A 367 14.07 -11.18 31.06
C ALA A 367 12.82 -11.81 30.43
N HIS A 368 12.25 -12.81 31.10
CA HIS A 368 11.02 -13.49 30.69
C HIS A 368 9.76 -12.69 31.10
N PHE A 369 9.78 -11.39 30.86
CA PHE A 369 8.65 -10.47 30.99
C PHE A 369 8.99 -9.14 30.28
N CYS A 370 7.99 -8.33 29.95
CA CYS A 370 8.19 -6.95 29.52
C CYS A 370 7.67 -5.97 30.59
N SER A 371 7.92 -4.69 30.40
CA SER A 371 7.50 -3.65 31.33
C SER A 371 5.97 -3.52 31.49
N MET A 372 5.19 -3.95 30.51
CA MET A 372 3.73 -3.88 30.56
C MET A 372 3.13 -4.67 31.72
N CYS A 373 3.53 -5.95 31.88
CA CYS A 373 3.01 -6.83 32.93
C CYS A 373 3.94 -6.94 34.13
N GLY A 374 5.25 -6.72 33.92
CA GLY A 374 6.27 -6.97 34.93
C GLY A 374 6.44 -8.47 35.26
N PRO A 375 7.29 -8.80 36.23
CA PRO A 375 7.74 -10.19 36.45
C PRO A 375 6.67 -11.13 37.03
N LYS A 376 5.59 -10.58 37.62
CA LYS A 376 4.60 -11.39 38.36
C LYS A 376 3.24 -11.52 37.66
N PHE A 377 3.00 -10.73 36.62
CA PHE A 377 1.68 -10.66 35.96
C PHE A 377 1.71 -11.03 34.48
N CYS A 378 2.87 -11.49 33.96
CA CYS A 378 2.97 -11.91 32.58
C CYS A 378 2.20 -13.21 32.35
N SER A 379 1.12 -13.16 31.58
CA SER A 379 0.25 -14.31 31.28
C SER A 379 1.01 -15.45 30.59
N MET A 380 1.94 -15.13 29.69
CA MET A 380 2.76 -16.14 29.01
C MET A 380 3.66 -16.89 29.98
N LYS A 381 4.30 -16.17 30.92
CA LYS A 381 5.11 -16.79 31.96
C LYS A 381 4.28 -17.69 32.88
N ILE A 382 3.11 -17.20 33.33
CA ILE A 382 2.19 -17.98 34.16
C ILE A 382 1.73 -19.23 33.40
N THR A 383 1.44 -19.13 32.11
CA THR A 383 1.07 -20.28 31.27
C THR A 383 2.20 -21.30 31.15
N GLN A 384 3.46 -20.86 31.02
CA GLN A 384 4.62 -21.75 31.02
C GLN A 384 4.73 -22.48 32.37
N GLU A 385 4.58 -21.77 33.48
CA GLU A 385 4.59 -22.37 34.81
C GLU A 385 3.49 -23.44 35.01
N VAL A 386 2.30 -23.21 34.40
CA VAL A 386 1.20 -24.20 34.40
C VAL A 386 1.60 -25.44 33.57
N ARG A 387 2.24 -25.27 32.42
CA ARG A 387 2.73 -26.38 31.58
C ARG A 387 3.80 -27.18 32.29
N ASP A 388 4.75 -26.50 32.94
CA ASP A 388 5.82 -27.13 33.71
C ASP A 388 5.24 -27.93 34.86
N PHE A 389 4.27 -27.39 35.57
CA PHE A 389 3.56 -28.11 36.65
C PHE A 389 2.82 -29.36 36.10
N ALA A 390 2.12 -29.26 34.98
CA ALA A 390 1.45 -30.41 34.36
C ALA A 390 2.47 -31.51 33.98
N ALA A 391 3.59 -31.11 33.36
CA ALA A 391 4.66 -32.03 32.99
C ALA A 391 5.29 -32.74 34.20
N GLN A 392 5.53 -32.01 35.30
CA GLN A 392 6.03 -32.58 36.54
C GLN A 392 5.05 -33.60 37.16
N LYS A 393 3.78 -33.40 36.99
CA LYS A 393 2.75 -34.32 37.49
C LYS A 393 2.46 -35.49 36.54
N GLY A 394 3.05 -35.51 35.34
CA GLY A 394 2.84 -36.54 34.33
C GLY A 394 1.42 -36.60 33.76
N VAL A 395 0.69 -35.48 33.81
CA VAL A 395 -0.67 -35.33 33.31
C VAL A 395 -0.71 -34.38 32.11
N ALA A 396 -1.67 -34.56 31.20
CA ALA A 396 -1.88 -33.61 30.12
C ALA A 396 -2.30 -32.23 30.67
N GLU A 397 -1.94 -31.15 29.98
CA GLU A 397 -2.23 -29.77 30.38
C GLU A 397 -3.73 -29.55 30.66
N ALA A 398 -4.60 -30.13 29.83
CA ALA A 398 -6.05 -30.07 30.02
C ALA A 398 -6.52 -30.81 31.28
N GLU A 399 -5.91 -31.94 31.60
CA GLU A 399 -6.20 -32.72 32.80
C GLU A 399 -5.69 -32.02 34.07
N ALA A 400 -4.53 -31.41 34.02
CA ALA A 400 -3.99 -30.62 35.13
C ALA A 400 -4.89 -29.40 35.43
N LEU A 401 -5.41 -28.75 34.38
CA LEU A 401 -6.33 -27.64 34.52
C LEU A 401 -7.67 -28.11 35.13
N ALA A 402 -8.23 -29.22 34.65
CA ALA A 402 -9.46 -29.79 35.17
C ALA A 402 -9.34 -30.21 36.64
N ALA A 403 -8.27 -30.91 36.99
CA ALA A 403 -7.97 -31.32 38.38
C ALA A 403 -7.74 -30.10 39.31
N GLY A 404 -7.08 -29.05 38.81
CA GLY A 404 -6.89 -27.79 39.54
C GLY A 404 -8.22 -27.06 39.79
N MET A 405 -9.10 -27.01 38.81
CA MET A 405 -10.45 -26.43 38.93
C MET A 405 -11.31 -27.20 39.90
N GLU A 406 -11.29 -28.54 39.86
CA GLU A 406 -12.00 -29.40 40.78
C GLU A 406 -11.52 -29.21 42.21
N THR A 407 -10.20 -29.19 42.44
CA THR A 407 -9.61 -28.89 43.73
C THR A 407 -10.07 -27.54 44.29
N LYS A 408 -10.07 -26.51 43.44
CA LYS A 408 -10.49 -25.16 43.86
C LYS A 408 -11.99 -25.08 44.09
N ALA A 409 -12.82 -25.82 43.35
CA ALA A 409 -14.26 -25.93 43.57
C ALA A 409 -14.55 -26.61 44.91
N GLU A 410 -13.79 -27.65 45.26
CA GLU A 410 -13.90 -28.30 46.60
C GLU A 410 -13.47 -27.37 47.74
N GLU A 411 -12.35 -26.66 47.58
CA GLU A 411 -11.91 -25.68 48.58
C GLU A 411 -12.95 -24.57 48.78
N PHE A 412 -13.56 -24.08 47.69
CA PHE A 412 -14.61 -23.09 47.75
C PHE A 412 -15.86 -23.62 48.51
N GLN A 413 -16.27 -24.85 48.22
CA GLN A 413 -17.41 -25.46 48.91
C GLN A 413 -17.10 -25.70 50.40
N ARG A 414 -15.88 -26.20 50.73
CA ARG A 414 -15.42 -26.36 52.13
C ARG A 414 -15.32 -25.02 52.87
N GLY A 415 -15.02 -23.93 52.14
CA GLY A 415 -15.01 -22.57 52.67
C GLY A 415 -16.37 -21.90 52.87
N GLY A 416 -17.46 -22.66 52.64
CA GLY A 416 -18.82 -22.15 52.80
C GLY A 416 -19.44 -21.48 51.61
N GLY A 417 -18.85 -21.65 50.39
CA GLY A 417 -19.44 -21.17 49.14
C GLY A 417 -19.49 -19.64 48.97
N SER A 418 -18.66 -18.90 49.72
CA SER A 418 -18.59 -17.43 49.63
C SER A 418 -17.34 -16.97 48.92
N LEU A 419 -17.51 -16.09 47.93
CA LEU A 419 -16.41 -15.41 47.22
C LEU A 419 -15.65 -14.41 48.11
N TYR A 420 -16.26 -13.98 49.18
CA TYR A 420 -15.67 -13.02 50.12
C TYR A 420 -15.48 -13.67 51.49
N VAL A 421 -14.24 -13.82 51.91
CA VAL A 421 -13.93 -14.24 53.30
C VAL A 421 -14.01 -13.00 54.19
N PRO A 422 -14.85 -13.02 55.28
CA PRO A 422 -14.89 -11.89 56.19
C PRO A 422 -13.52 -11.68 56.83
N ILE A 423 -12.98 -10.48 56.75
CA ILE A 423 -11.77 -10.09 57.48
C ILE A 423 -12.07 -10.16 58.97
N LYS A 424 -11.43 -11.05 59.73
CA LYS A 424 -11.55 -11.05 61.19
C LYS A 424 -10.97 -9.70 61.67
N PRO A 425 -11.71 -8.90 62.44
CA PRO A 425 -11.13 -7.71 63.03
C PRO A 425 -9.95 -8.13 63.92
N VAL A 426 -8.83 -7.41 63.77
CA VAL A 426 -7.64 -7.55 64.61
C VAL A 426 -7.93 -7.04 66.01
#